data_9fcef5282c4de9e000e3f6c7683627e3
#
_entry.id   9fcef5282c4de9e000e3f6c7683627e3
#
_cell.length_a   1.000
_cell.length_b   1.000
_cell.length_c   1.000
_cell.angle_alpha   90.00
_cell.angle_beta   90.00
_cell.angle_gamma   90.00
#
_symmetry.space_group_name_H-M   'P 1'
#
loop_
_entity.id
_entity.type
_entity.pdbx_description
1 polymer ?
#
loop_
_entity_poly.entity_id
_entity_poly.type
_entity_poly.pdbx_seq_one_letter_code
_entity_poly.pdbx_strand_id
1 'polypeptide(L)'
;MARFESLGVVAAALLAALFVIYFSDQAAVTMYVAPVATSPPSAPATTTLLAFPILPLMKETATPLRPTSIVAPKPVIIEKSTTQTLPPVSVVSQSALDASAVALRATLVNIVCIAPAGSTLHSTSASGILLGRSGYILTNAHVGQYFLLADQGVSCVIRTGSPAMMAYRAALVFIPTQWIRDNQTVLKQDAPSGTGERDFAILAVTRSATASPLPTTFPGLTLAFSTPPPGTPIVIASYGAQFLEFNQIETSLSPIVVFGSIQKLFTFGTSTADVLSVSGSVASQEGSSGGGIIDGDGMLIADITTSTVTGNTSTRSLSAITGAYIRREYATETGSTLDILLATPPSEAVAAFAPQISALEAIILDALSSH
;
A
#
# COMPACT_ATOMS: atom_id res chain seq x y z
N MET A 1 -45.15 43.32 -28.07
CA MET A 1 -45.01 41.86 -28.20
C MET A 1 -43.65 41.40 -28.76
N ALA A 2 -42.84 42.25 -29.42
CA ALA A 2 -41.54 41.84 -30.04
C ALA A 2 -40.34 41.67 -29.10
N ARG A 3 -40.44 41.96 -27.78
CA ARG A 3 -39.31 41.81 -26.81
C ARG A 3 -39.27 40.47 -26.09
N PHE A 4 -40.33 39.65 -26.16
CA PHE A 4 -40.34 38.35 -25.52
C PHE A 4 -39.85 37.22 -26.44
N GLU A 5 -39.91 37.36 -27.74
CA GLU A 5 -39.40 36.35 -28.68
C GLU A 5 -37.86 36.29 -28.74
N SER A 6 -37.18 37.43 -28.53
CA SER A 6 -35.72 37.49 -28.55
C SER A 6 -35.09 36.83 -27.32
N LEU A 7 -35.74 36.80 -26.15
CA LEU A 7 -35.23 36.15 -24.96
C LEU A 7 -35.32 34.63 -25.08
N GLY A 8 -36.36 34.08 -25.71
CA GLY A 8 -36.52 32.67 -25.94
C GLY A 8 -35.47 32.05 -26.85
N VAL A 9 -35.09 32.76 -27.90
CA VAL A 9 -34.09 32.33 -28.88
C VAL A 9 -32.67 32.30 -28.25
N VAL A 10 -32.34 33.31 -27.44
CA VAL A 10 -31.04 33.36 -26.74
C VAL A 10 -30.93 32.26 -25.67
N ALA A 11 -32.00 31.98 -24.92
CA ALA A 11 -32.03 30.91 -23.93
C ALA A 11 -31.91 29.50 -24.57
N ALA A 12 -32.57 29.28 -25.71
CA ALA A 12 -32.47 28.04 -26.46
C ALA A 12 -31.05 27.82 -27.06
N ALA A 13 -30.42 28.91 -27.57
CA ALA A 13 -29.05 28.84 -28.08
C ALA A 13 -28.02 28.55 -26.97
N LEU A 14 -28.18 29.11 -25.76
CA LEU A 14 -27.33 28.84 -24.62
C LEU A 14 -27.49 27.41 -24.10
N LEU A 15 -28.71 26.87 -24.05
CA LEU A 15 -28.96 25.48 -23.68
C LEU A 15 -28.41 24.51 -24.72
N ALA A 16 -28.50 24.81 -26.01
CA ALA A 16 -27.89 23.96 -27.05
C ALA A 16 -26.36 23.99 -26.99
N ALA A 17 -25.73 25.12 -26.69
CA ALA A 17 -24.29 25.25 -26.52
C ALA A 17 -23.79 24.48 -25.29
N LEU A 18 -24.52 24.55 -24.17
CA LEU A 18 -24.21 23.76 -22.97
C LEU A 18 -24.37 22.25 -23.20
N PHE A 19 -25.37 21.85 -24.00
CA PHE A 19 -25.59 20.45 -24.36
C PHE A 19 -24.46 19.90 -25.25
N VAL A 20 -23.97 20.69 -26.21
CA VAL A 20 -22.84 20.34 -27.08
C VAL A 20 -21.53 20.23 -26.26
N ILE A 21 -21.30 21.14 -25.30
CA ILE A 21 -20.12 21.07 -24.42
C ILE A 21 -20.18 19.85 -23.51
N TYR A 22 -21.35 19.52 -22.95
CA TYR A 22 -21.54 18.37 -22.08
C TYR A 22 -21.36 17.03 -22.81
N PHE A 23 -21.78 16.91 -24.08
CA PHE A 23 -21.63 15.68 -24.88
C PHE A 23 -20.30 15.56 -25.64
N SER A 24 -19.59 16.69 -25.89
CA SER A 24 -18.25 16.60 -26.50
C SER A 24 -17.17 16.12 -25.55
N ASP A 25 -17.40 16.17 -24.22
CA ASP A 25 -16.46 15.64 -23.21
C ASP A 25 -16.61 14.10 -22.98
N GLN A 26 -17.58 13.46 -23.67
CA GLN A 26 -17.76 12.00 -23.72
C GLN A 26 -17.06 11.37 -24.94
N ALA A 27 -16.13 12.08 -25.58
CA ALA A 27 -15.41 11.59 -26.75
C ALA A 27 -14.41 10.50 -26.35
N ALA A 28 -14.81 9.26 -26.65
CA ALA A 28 -13.98 8.13 -27.07
C ALA A 28 -12.67 7.90 -26.30
N VAL A 29 -12.73 7.03 -25.31
CA VAL A 29 -11.57 6.21 -24.94
C VAL A 29 -11.24 5.30 -26.14
N THR A 30 -10.45 5.81 -27.06
CA THR A 30 -9.85 4.99 -28.11
C THR A 30 -8.78 4.14 -27.43
N MET A 31 -9.04 2.84 -27.26
CA MET A 31 -8.00 1.89 -26.87
C MET A 31 -6.94 1.88 -27.96
N TYR A 32 -5.81 2.51 -27.67
CA TYR A 32 -4.61 2.37 -28.51
C TYR A 32 -4.00 1.00 -28.23
N VAL A 33 -4.27 0.03 -29.09
CA VAL A 33 -3.52 -1.23 -29.12
C VAL A 33 -2.21 -0.91 -29.81
N ALA A 34 -1.14 -0.80 -29.04
CA ALA A 34 0.20 -0.65 -29.57
C ALA A 34 0.55 -1.90 -30.40
N PRO A 35 1.15 -1.74 -31.60
CA PRO A 35 1.59 -2.88 -32.40
C PRO A 35 2.66 -3.65 -31.62
N VAL A 36 2.48 -4.98 -31.56
CA VAL A 36 3.47 -5.90 -30.99
C VAL A 36 4.75 -5.78 -31.84
N ALA A 37 5.79 -5.21 -31.24
CA ALA A 37 7.12 -5.20 -31.86
C ALA A 37 7.64 -6.64 -31.94
N THR A 38 7.73 -7.19 -33.13
CA THR A 38 8.43 -8.46 -33.41
C THR A 38 9.92 -8.22 -33.22
N SER A 39 10.48 -8.82 -32.17
CA SER A 39 11.92 -8.81 -31.94
C SER A 39 12.64 -9.55 -33.07
N PRO A 40 13.78 -9.03 -33.57
CA PRO A 40 14.60 -9.78 -34.53
C PRO A 40 15.20 -11.02 -33.86
N PRO A 41 15.46 -12.11 -34.61
CA PRO A 41 16.04 -13.32 -34.05
C PRO A 41 17.44 -13.07 -33.53
N SER A 42 17.68 -13.46 -32.27
CA SER A 42 18.99 -13.38 -31.62
C SER A 42 19.98 -14.35 -32.28
N ALA A 43 21.16 -13.84 -32.61
CA ALA A 43 22.29 -14.62 -33.06
C ALA A 43 22.75 -15.62 -31.97
N PRO A 44 23.30 -16.80 -32.36
CA PRO A 44 23.75 -17.79 -31.39
C PRO A 44 24.95 -17.30 -30.60
N ALA A 45 24.82 -17.31 -29.26
CA ALA A 45 25.89 -17.00 -28.33
C ALA A 45 26.94 -18.12 -28.35
N THR A 46 28.16 -17.78 -28.73
CA THR A 46 29.33 -18.67 -28.62
C THR A 46 29.74 -18.75 -27.16
N THR A 47 29.48 -19.89 -26.53
CA THR A 47 29.86 -20.17 -25.13
C THR A 47 31.36 -20.47 -25.06
N THR A 48 32.17 -19.53 -24.59
CA THR A 48 33.57 -19.77 -24.24
C THR A 48 33.60 -20.37 -22.83
N LEU A 49 33.93 -21.67 -22.75
CA LEU A 49 34.16 -22.37 -21.50
C LEU A 49 35.47 -21.87 -20.84
N LEU A 50 35.36 -21.09 -19.77
CA LEU A 50 36.48 -20.81 -18.88
C LEU A 50 36.67 -22.01 -17.95
N ALA A 51 37.79 -22.71 -18.10
CA ALA A 51 38.22 -23.79 -17.24
C ALA A 51 38.67 -23.25 -15.87
N PHE A 52 38.02 -23.69 -14.79
CA PHE A 52 38.47 -23.46 -13.42
C PHE A 52 39.44 -24.57 -13.00
N PRO A 53 40.51 -24.25 -12.25
CA PRO A 53 41.47 -25.24 -11.76
C PRO A 53 40.85 -26.12 -10.68
N ILE A 54 41.01 -27.43 -10.81
CA ILE A 54 40.59 -28.46 -9.88
C ILE A 54 41.54 -28.45 -8.66
N LEU A 55 41.03 -28.17 -7.48
CA LEU A 55 41.72 -28.36 -6.19
C LEU A 55 41.69 -29.84 -5.83
N PRO A 56 42.79 -30.40 -5.23
CA PRO A 56 42.86 -31.83 -4.93
C PRO A 56 41.96 -32.21 -3.77
N LEU A 57 41.25 -33.32 -3.98
CA LEU A 57 40.35 -33.96 -3.01
C LEU A 57 41.16 -34.50 -1.82
N MET A 58 40.92 -33.99 -0.61
CA MET A 58 41.44 -34.57 0.61
C MET A 58 40.71 -35.93 0.88
N LYS A 59 41.53 -36.93 1.04
CA LYS A 59 41.09 -38.32 1.32
C LYS A 59 40.71 -38.44 2.78
N GLU A 60 39.42 -38.46 3.06
CA GLU A 60 38.89 -38.70 4.41
C GLU A 60 38.84 -40.20 4.70
N THR A 61 39.55 -40.63 5.73
CA THR A 61 39.66 -42.03 6.15
C THR A 61 38.42 -42.41 6.94
N ALA A 62 37.53 -43.22 6.37
CA ALA A 62 36.34 -43.70 7.02
C ALA A 62 36.66 -44.78 8.08
N THR A 63 36.29 -44.53 9.31
CA THR A 63 36.25 -45.51 10.39
C THR A 63 34.98 -46.38 10.29
N PRO A 64 35.06 -47.71 10.34
CA PRO A 64 33.86 -48.54 10.16
C PRO A 64 32.94 -48.48 11.40
N LEU A 65 31.71 -48.04 11.18
CA LEU A 65 30.64 -48.11 12.18
C LEU A 65 30.07 -49.53 12.26
N ARG A 66 29.97 -50.01 13.50
CA ARG A 66 29.40 -51.32 13.91
C ARG A 66 27.91 -51.39 13.56
N PRO A 67 27.37 -52.49 13.01
CA PRO A 67 25.96 -52.60 12.68
C PRO A 67 25.07 -52.63 13.92
N THR A 68 24.21 -51.65 14.08
CA THR A 68 23.14 -51.65 15.07
C THR A 68 21.91 -52.34 14.47
N SER A 69 21.40 -53.35 15.17
CA SER A 69 20.23 -54.16 14.78
C SER A 69 19.01 -53.25 14.54
N ILE A 70 18.48 -53.27 13.33
CA ILE A 70 17.25 -52.55 12.95
C ILE A 70 16.07 -53.41 13.41
N VAL A 71 15.37 -52.95 14.46
CA VAL A 71 14.04 -53.44 14.81
C VAL A 71 13.03 -52.88 13.80
N ALA A 72 12.36 -53.79 13.07
CA ALA A 72 11.35 -53.42 12.10
C ALA A 72 10.20 -52.62 12.76
N PRO A 73 9.79 -51.49 12.22
CA PRO A 73 8.65 -50.74 12.75
C PRO A 73 7.36 -51.52 12.49
N LYS A 74 6.52 -51.56 13.53
CA LYS A 74 5.14 -52.10 13.50
C LYS A 74 4.31 -51.34 12.48
N PRO A 75 3.44 -51.97 11.67
CA PRO A 75 2.65 -51.25 10.67
C PRO A 75 1.73 -50.22 11.34
N VAL A 76 1.94 -48.95 10.99
CA VAL A 76 1.03 -47.86 11.35
C VAL A 76 -0.20 -47.99 10.43
N ILE A 77 -1.35 -48.23 11.02
CA ILE A 77 -2.64 -48.17 10.31
C ILE A 77 -2.84 -46.72 9.96
N ILE A 78 -2.74 -46.40 8.69
CA ILE A 78 -3.11 -45.05 8.16
C ILE A 78 -4.63 -44.96 8.29
N GLU A 79 -5.11 -44.27 9.32
CA GLU A 79 -6.50 -43.85 9.37
C GLU A 79 -6.79 -43.00 8.14
N LYS A 80 -7.84 -43.43 7.44
CA LYS A 80 -8.37 -42.80 6.24
C LYS A 80 -8.58 -41.30 6.52
N SER A 81 -7.70 -40.49 5.94
CA SER A 81 -7.78 -39.03 6.01
C SER A 81 -9.16 -38.63 5.49
N THR A 82 -10.01 -38.20 6.39
CA THR A 82 -11.31 -37.60 6.04
C THR A 82 -10.97 -36.36 5.24
N THR A 83 -11.28 -36.39 3.95
CA THR A 83 -11.18 -35.21 3.08
C THR A 83 -12.06 -34.14 3.69
N GLN A 84 -11.47 -33.21 4.44
CA GLN A 84 -12.15 -31.99 4.83
C GLN A 84 -12.47 -31.27 3.53
N THR A 85 -13.74 -31.29 3.15
CA THR A 85 -14.26 -30.43 2.10
C THR A 85 -14.05 -29.00 2.59
N LEU A 86 -13.07 -28.31 1.99
CA LEU A 86 -12.89 -26.87 2.20
C LEU A 86 -14.25 -26.20 1.95
N PRO A 87 -14.69 -25.27 2.80
CA PRO A 87 -15.92 -24.52 2.55
C PRO A 87 -15.83 -23.91 1.14
N PRO A 88 -16.93 -23.87 0.37
CA PRO A 88 -16.91 -23.31 -0.96
C PRO A 88 -16.39 -21.88 -0.89
N VAL A 89 -15.34 -21.59 -1.66
CA VAL A 89 -14.89 -20.20 -1.85
C VAL A 89 -16.09 -19.45 -2.38
N SER A 90 -16.57 -18.47 -1.62
CA SER A 90 -17.67 -17.61 -2.03
C SER A 90 -17.31 -17.02 -3.39
N VAL A 91 -18.11 -17.31 -4.42
CA VAL A 91 -17.87 -16.77 -5.77
C VAL A 91 -18.20 -15.28 -5.71
N VAL A 92 -17.16 -14.46 -5.53
CA VAL A 92 -17.30 -13.01 -5.58
C VAL A 92 -17.65 -12.62 -7.02
N SER A 93 -18.74 -11.89 -7.21
CA SER A 93 -19.14 -11.43 -8.54
C SER A 93 -18.20 -10.34 -9.07
N GLN A 94 -18.00 -10.26 -10.39
CA GLN A 94 -17.23 -9.19 -10.99
C GLN A 94 -17.79 -7.80 -10.64
N SER A 95 -19.13 -7.66 -10.60
CA SER A 95 -19.79 -6.41 -10.22
C SER A 95 -19.47 -5.97 -8.78
N ALA A 96 -19.28 -6.91 -7.85
CA ALA A 96 -18.87 -6.60 -6.48
C ALA A 96 -17.41 -6.10 -6.46
N LEU A 97 -16.52 -6.74 -7.21
CA LEU A 97 -15.14 -6.27 -7.34
C LEU A 97 -15.06 -4.90 -8.03
N ASP A 98 -15.87 -4.64 -9.04
CA ASP A 98 -15.93 -3.33 -9.72
C ASP A 98 -16.41 -2.24 -8.74
N ALA A 99 -17.41 -2.52 -7.92
CA ALA A 99 -17.88 -1.61 -6.87
C ALA A 99 -16.78 -1.36 -5.82
N SER A 100 -16.06 -2.41 -5.41
CA SER A 100 -14.91 -2.32 -4.51
C SER A 100 -13.78 -1.48 -5.11
N ALA A 101 -13.50 -1.61 -6.41
CA ALA A 101 -12.49 -0.80 -7.11
C ALA A 101 -12.85 0.70 -7.09
N VAL A 102 -14.12 1.05 -7.30
CA VAL A 102 -14.61 2.42 -7.20
C VAL A 102 -14.47 2.95 -5.77
N ALA A 103 -14.88 2.15 -4.77
CA ALA A 103 -14.77 2.53 -3.36
C ALA A 103 -13.31 2.74 -2.94
N LEU A 104 -12.42 1.80 -3.27
CA LEU A 104 -11.00 1.89 -2.94
C LEU A 104 -10.35 3.11 -3.59
N ARG A 105 -10.65 3.37 -4.87
CA ARG A 105 -10.12 4.54 -5.57
C ARG A 105 -10.60 5.86 -4.94
N ALA A 106 -11.84 5.93 -4.46
CA ALA A 106 -12.40 7.12 -3.84
C ALA A 106 -11.77 7.44 -2.47
N THR A 107 -11.22 6.44 -1.79
CA THR A 107 -10.60 6.56 -0.46
C THR A 107 -9.09 6.66 -0.51
N LEU A 108 -8.49 6.41 -1.67
CA LEU A 108 -7.05 6.43 -1.85
C LEU A 108 -6.52 7.87 -1.83
N VAL A 109 -5.45 8.09 -1.09
CA VAL A 109 -4.71 9.36 -1.05
C VAL A 109 -3.24 9.14 -1.39
N ASN A 110 -2.60 10.16 -1.97
CA ASN A 110 -1.16 10.23 -2.09
C ASN A 110 -0.60 11.12 -0.98
N ILE A 111 0.47 10.68 -0.34
CA ILE A 111 1.19 11.39 0.70
C ILE A 111 2.54 11.81 0.14
N VAL A 112 2.79 13.11 0.07
CA VAL A 112 4.08 13.65 -0.36
C VAL A 112 4.70 14.39 0.82
N CYS A 113 5.90 13.99 1.22
CA CYS A 113 6.69 14.66 2.23
C CYS A 113 7.98 15.20 1.61
N ILE A 114 8.18 16.50 1.69
CA ILE A 114 9.33 17.19 1.15
C ILE A 114 10.32 17.47 2.29
N ALA A 115 11.52 16.98 2.15
CA ALA A 115 12.63 17.25 3.06
C ALA A 115 13.24 18.63 2.77
N PRO A 116 13.84 19.31 3.77
CA PRO A 116 14.52 20.58 3.56
C PRO A 116 15.67 20.47 2.56
N ALA A 117 15.86 21.49 1.75
CA ALA A 117 16.96 21.53 0.81
C ALA A 117 18.32 21.46 1.55
N GLY A 118 19.20 20.58 1.10
CA GLY A 118 20.52 20.36 1.70
C GLY A 118 20.52 19.48 2.96
N SER A 119 19.36 18.94 3.39
CA SER A 119 19.31 17.92 4.44
C SER A 119 19.78 16.56 3.92
N THR A 120 20.11 15.66 4.83
CA THR A 120 20.39 14.24 4.50
C THR A 120 19.12 13.40 4.37
N LEU A 121 17.96 13.99 4.59
CA LEU A 121 16.66 13.33 4.45
C LEU A 121 16.24 13.34 2.98
N HIS A 122 15.68 12.23 2.52
CA HIS A 122 15.07 12.11 1.21
C HIS A 122 13.60 12.51 1.25
N SER A 123 13.13 13.26 0.24
CA SER A 123 11.70 13.47 0.02
C SER A 123 11.03 12.16 -0.40
N THR A 124 9.77 11.97 -0.02
CA THR A 124 9.06 10.72 -0.33
C THR A 124 7.68 10.99 -0.93
N SER A 125 7.24 10.07 -1.78
CA SER A 125 5.86 9.96 -2.27
C SER A 125 5.35 8.57 -1.93
N ALA A 126 4.20 8.49 -1.28
CA ALA A 126 3.60 7.26 -0.81
C ALA A 126 2.08 7.30 -0.97
N SER A 127 1.40 6.26 -0.54
CA SER A 127 -0.06 6.12 -0.55
C SER A 127 -0.64 6.13 0.86
N GLY A 128 -1.95 6.26 0.96
CA GLY A 128 -2.73 6.08 2.17
C GLY A 128 -4.18 5.81 1.85
N ILE A 129 -4.93 5.26 2.80
CA ILE A 129 -6.35 4.95 2.66
C ILE A 129 -7.17 5.68 3.73
N LEU A 130 -8.17 6.43 3.32
CA LEU A 130 -9.13 7.03 4.24
C LEU A 130 -9.96 5.94 4.94
N LEU A 131 -9.96 5.97 6.28
CA LEU A 131 -10.73 5.08 7.13
C LEU A 131 -11.95 5.81 7.74
N GLY A 132 -13.06 5.11 7.80
CA GLY A 132 -14.29 5.65 8.39
C GLY A 132 -14.77 6.91 7.68
N ARG A 133 -15.34 7.87 8.40
CA ARG A 133 -15.94 9.07 7.81
C ARG A 133 -15.38 10.38 8.36
N SER A 134 -14.46 10.31 9.31
CA SER A 134 -13.93 11.47 10.04
C SER A 134 -12.62 12.02 9.49
N GLY A 135 -12.04 11.41 8.42
CA GLY A 135 -10.80 11.86 7.79
C GLY A 135 -9.54 11.26 8.43
N TYR A 136 -9.63 10.07 9.00
CA TYR A 136 -8.45 9.29 9.37
C TYR A 136 -7.84 8.64 8.14
N ILE A 137 -6.52 8.52 8.11
CA ILE A 137 -5.77 7.91 7.00
C ILE A 137 -4.86 6.83 7.57
N LEU A 138 -4.98 5.61 7.05
CA LEU A 138 -4.02 4.53 7.27
C LEU A 138 -2.89 4.67 6.25
N THR A 139 -1.65 4.51 6.69
CA THR A 139 -0.45 4.42 5.87
C THR A 139 0.62 3.64 6.62
N ASN A 140 1.80 3.45 6.03
CA ASN A 140 2.89 2.76 6.73
C ASN A 140 3.59 3.64 7.77
N ALA A 141 4.26 3.02 8.75
CA ALA A 141 5.07 3.71 9.74
C ALA A 141 6.29 4.38 9.10
N HIS A 142 6.94 3.75 8.09
CA HIS A 142 8.05 4.36 7.38
C HIS A 142 7.64 5.63 6.60
N VAL A 143 6.35 5.82 6.31
CA VAL A 143 5.78 7.07 5.78
C VAL A 143 5.38 8.00 6.92
N GLY A 144 4.69 7.47 7.94
CA GLY A 144 4.20 8.22 9.09
C GLY A 144 5.30 8.94 9.88
N GLN A 145 6.51 8.37 9.95
CA GLN A 145 7.65 8.97 10.65
C GLN A 145 8.05 10.36 10.13
N TYR A 146 7.78 10.67 8.86
CA TYR A 146 8.04 12.01 8.31
C TYR A 146 7.24 13.10 9.00
N PHE A 147 6.06 12.78 9.54
CA PHE A 147 5.22 13.71 10.28
C PHE A 147 5.78 14.04 11.68
N LEU A 148 6.70 13.23 12.22
CA LEU A 148 7.44 13.52 13.45
C LEU A 148 8.52 14.59 13.23
N LEU A 149 8.93 14.84 11.98
CA LEU A 149 10.04 15.71 11.62
C LEU A 149 9.57 17.10 11.11
N ALA A 150 8.34 17.50 11.43
CA ALA A 150 7.79 18.80 11.03
C ALA A 150 8.62 19.98 11.57
N ASP A 151 9.12 19.87 12.79
CA ASP A 151 9.98 20.88 13.43
C ASP A 151 11.41 20.92 12.82
N GLN A 152 11.79 19.86 12.09
CA GLN A 152 13.01 19.79 11.30
C GLN A 152 12.82 20.32 9.87
N GLY A 153 11.67 20.94 9.59
CA GLY A 153 11.34 21.54 8.29
C GLY A 153 10.80 20.57 7.25
N VAL A 154 10.50 19.32 7.60
CA VAL A 154 9.80 18.39 6.72
C VAL A 154 8.36 18.85 6.53
N SER A 155 7.90 18.96 5.29
CA SER A 155 6.54 19.38 4.96
C SER A 155 5.79 18.29 4.23
N CYS A 156 4.75 17.72 4.85
CA CYS A 156 3.90 16.71 4.24
C CYS A 156 2.57 17.30 3.76
N VAL A 157 2.06 16.80 2.64
CA VAL A 157 0.76 17.14 2.06
C VAL A 157 0.03 15.87 1.62
N ILE A 158 -1.28 15.86 1.81
CA ILE A 158 -2.19 14.82 1.33
C ILE A 158 -2.80 15.30 0.02
N ARG A 159 -2.69 14.47 -1.01
CA ARG A 159 -3.18 14.73 -2.36
C ARG A 159 -4.23 13.68 -2.72
N THR A 160 -5.21 14.05 -3.55
CA THR A 160 -6.28 13.15 -3.99
C THR A 160 -6.55 13.34 -5.47
N GLY A 161 -7.23 12.38 -6.09
CA GLY A 161 -7.70 12.49 -7.47
C GLY A 161 -6.76 11.87 -8.51
N SER A 162 -7.06 12.14 -9.78
CA SER A 162 -6.31 11.67 -10.94
C SER A 162 -6.32 12.76 -12.02
N PRO A 163 -5.23 13.51 -12.18
CA PRO A 163 -3.99 13.45 -11.39
C PRO A 163 -4.17 13.84 -9.91
N ALA A 164 -3.22 13.41 -9.08
CA ALA A 164 -3.22 13.72 -7.66
C ALA A 164 -2.96 15.22 -7.41
N MET A 165 -3.91 15.89 -6.77
CA MET A 165 -3.85 17.33 -6.46
C MET A 165 -3.87 17.55 -4.96
N MET A 166 -3.20 18.62 -4.48
CA MET A 166 -3.21 18.98 -3.05
C MET A 166 -4.64 19.13 -2.54
N ALA A 167 -4.94 18.43 -1.45
CA ALA A 167 -6.28 18.43 -0.85
C ALA A 167 -6.24 18.79 0.63
N TYR A 168 -5.36 18.14 1.41
CA TYR A 168 -5.42 18.25 2.86
C TYR A 168 -4.03 18.36 3.49
N ARG A 169 -4.02 18.87 4.74
CA ARG A 169 -2.93 18.68 5.70
C ARG A 169 -3.41 17.71 6.77
N ALA A 170 -2.49 16.90 7.25
CA ALA A 170 -2.77 15.91 8.27
C ALA A 170 -1.73 15.97 9.39
N ALA A 171 -2.06 15.38 10.52
CA ALA A 171 -1.15 15.16 11.64
C ALA A 171 -1.15 13.69 12.03
N LEU A 172 -0.06 13.23 12.62
CA LEU A 172 0.09 11.88 13.13
C LEU A 172 -0.75 11.73 14.41
N VAL A 173 -1.49 10.63 14.52
CA VAL A 173 -2.29 10.29 15.70
C VAL A 173 -1.95 8.91 16.27
N PHE A 174 -1.19 8.12 15.52
CA PHE A 174 -0.62 6.87 16.00
C PHE A 174 0.52 6.40 15.09
N ILE A 175 1.58 5.92 15.71
CA ILE A 175 2.66 5.15 15.07
C ILE A 175 3.23 4.21 16.13
N PRO A 176 3.50 2.92 15.82
CA PRO A 176 4.07 2.01 16.81
C PRO A 176 5.44 2.48 17.29
N THR A 177 5.56 2.71 18.59
CA THR A 177 6.80 3.17 19.24
C THR A 177 7.93 2.16 19.01
N GLN A 178 7.61 0.87 19.07
CA GLN A 178 8.59 -0.18 18.84
C GLN A 178 9.11 -0.15 17.40
N TRP A 179 8.24 0.12 16.42
CA TRP A 179 8.68 0.26 15.03
C TRP A 179 9.72 1.40 14.87
N ILE A 180 9.49 2.56 15.49
CA ILE A 180 10.43 3.69 15.46
C ILE A 180 11.79 3.30 16.05
N ARG A 181 11.81 2.55 17.17
CA ARG A 181 13.05 2.09 17.80
C ARG A 181 13.82 1.09 16.94
N ASP A 182 13.12 0.17 16.33
CA ASP A 182 13.73 -0.91 15.53
C ASP A 182 14.20 -0.43 14.15
N ASN A 183 13.60 0.67 13.64
CA ASN A 183 13.82 1.17 12.27
C ASN A 183 14.33 2.62 12.21
N GLN A 184 14.91 3.14 13.28
CA GLN A 184 15.36 4.53 13.41
C GLN A 184 16.34 5.00 12.33
N THR A 185 17.05 4.10 11.65
CA THR A 185 18.01 4.42 10.59
C THR A 185 17.41 4.34 9.18
N VAL A 186 16.16 3.98 9.05
CA VAL A 186 15.50 3.75 7.74
C VAL A 186 15.49 5.01 6.86
N LEU A 187 15.41 6.20 7.45
CA LEU A 187 15.44 7.48 6.74
C LEU A 187 16.80 7.79 6.07
N LYS A 188 17.89 7.09 6.44
CA LYS A 188 19.22 7.21 5.82
C LYS A 188 19.41 6.25 4.64
N GLN A 189 18.50 5.33 4.42
CA GLN A 189 18.63 4.25 3.42
C GLN A 189 18.05 4.70 2.09
N ASP A 190 18.82 4.55 1.00
CA ASP A 190 18.34 4.79 -0.37
C ASP A 190 17.28 3.74 -0.79
N ALA A 191 17.42 2.52 -0.30
CA ALA A 191 16.51 1.42 -0.56
C ALA A 191 16.14 0.73 0.76
N PRO A 192 15.19 1.28 1.53
CA PRO A 192 14.78 0.72 2.81
C PRO A 192 14.22 -0.69 2.61
N SER A 193 14.63 -1.61 3.49
CA SER A 193 14.14 -2.98 3.53
C SER A 193 13.63 -3.30 4.92
N GLY A 194 12.59 -4.13 5.01
CA GLY A 194 12.02 -4.53 6.29
C GLY A 194 11.05 -5.71 6.14
N THR A 195 10.66 -6.30 7.25
CA THR A 195 9.69 -7.40 7.30
C THR A 195 8.25 -6.92 7.12
N GLY A 196 7.99 -5.62 7.33
CA GLY A 196 6.64 -5.04 7.43
C GLY A 196 6.01 -5.19 8.83
N GLU A 197 6.73 -5.81 9.79
CA GLU A 197 6.21 -5.94 11.15
C GLU A 197 6.03 -4.56 11.79
N ARG A 198 4.84 -4.29 12.31
CA ARG A 198 4.39 -2.99 12.88
C ARG A 198 4.54 -1.79 11.95
N ASP A 199 4.71 -2.00 10.64
CA ASP A 199 4.90 -0.91 9.68
C ASP A 199 3.57 -0.29 9.27
N PHE A 200 2.86 0.35 10.20
CA PHE A 200 1.64 1.12 9.94
C PHE A 200 1.57 2.37 10.81
N ALA A 201 0.87 3.37 10.34
CA ALA A 201 0.60 4.61 11.06
C ALA A 201 -0.80 5.13 10.73
N ILE A 202 -1.38 5.89 11.66
CA ILE A 202 -2.66 6.56 11.47
C ILE A 202 -2.41 8.06 11.50
N LEU A 203 -2.90 8.74 10.45
CA LEU A 203 -2.95 10.19 10.37
C LEU A 203 -4.39 10.66 10.53
N ALA A 204 -4.57 11.90 10.94
CA ALA A 204 -5.87 12.59 10.91
C ALA A 204 -5.77 13.85 10.06
N VAL A 205 -6.73 14.06 9.17
CA VAL A 205 -6.86 15.31 8.41
C VAL A 205 -7.18 16.45 9.38
N THR A 206 -6.36 17.52 9.35
CA THR A 206 -6.49 18.65 10.26
C THR A 206 -7.07 19.90 9.61
N ARG A 207 -6.77 20.10 8.31
CA ARG A 207 -7.28 21.25 7.54
C ARG A 207 -7.19 21.01 6.04
N SER A 208 -7.92 21.80 5.28
CA SER A 208 -7.73 21.86 3.83
C SER A 208 -6.35 22.41 3.49
N ALA A 209 -5.75 21.90 2.41
CA ALA A 209 -4.54 22.46 1.82
C ALA A 209 -4.86 23.51 0.73
N THR A 210 -6.16 23.75 0.47
CA THR A 210 -6.66 24.72 -0.50
C THR A 210 -7.59 25.74 0.20
N ALA A 211 -8.13 26.68 -0.57
CA ALA A 211 -9.13 27.64 -0.06
C ALA A 211 -10.50 27.00 0.23
N SER A 212 -10.74 25.77 -0.25
CA SER A 212 -12.01 25.07 0.00
C SER A 212 -12.10 24.58 1.44
N PRO A 213 -13.27 24.63 2.09
CA PRO A 213 -13.45 24.05 3.44
C PRO A 213 -13.27 22.53 3.40
N LEU A 214 -13.02 21.94 4.57
CA LEU A 214 -13.06 20.48 4.71
C LEU A 214 -14.48 19.95 4.42
N PRO A 215 -14.59 18.76 3.82
CA PRO A 215 -15.88 18.11 3.68
C PRO A 215 -16.45 17.75 5.08
N THR A 216 -17.75 17.77 5.21
CA THR A 216 -18.43 17.36 6.47
C THR A 216 -18.28 15.88 6.76
N THR A 217 -18.08 15.07 5.72
CA THR A 217 -17.80 13.64 5.79
C THR A 217 -16.83 13.24 4.69
N PHE A 218 -15.89 12.36 5.02
CA PHE A 218 -14.95 11.79 4.07
C PHE A 218 -15.46 10.47 3.49
N PRO A 219 -15.12 10.11 2.25
CA PRO A 219 -15.19 8.72 1.85
C PRO A 219 -14.23 7.93 2.74
N GLY A 220 -14.60 6.74 3.17
CA GLY A 220 -13.73 5.95 4.02
C GLY A 220 -14.12 4.48 4.04
N LEU A 221 -13.14 3.59 4.12
CA LEU A 221 -13.32 2.16 4.22
C LEU A 221 -13.33 1.69 5.67
N THR A 222 -13.90 0.53 5.88
CA THR A 222 -13.80 -0.21 7.15
C THR A 222 -12.63 -1.17 7.05
N LEU A 223 -11.71 -1.12 8.02
CA LEU A 223 -10.61 -2.08 8.11
C LEU A 223 -11.14 -3.43 8.57
N ALA A 224 -10.78 -4.51 7.90
CA ALA A 224 -11.29 -5.86 8.16
C ALA A 224 -10.84 -6.39 9.52
N PHE A 225 -11.69 -7.22 10.14
CA PHE A 225 -11.42 -7.91 11.40
C PHE A 225 -10.77 -9.28 11.19
N SER A 226 -10.88 -9.83 9.99
CA SER A 226 -10.33 -11.13 9.62
C SER A 226 -9.70 -11.06 8.24
N THR A 227 -8.82 -12.01 7.95
CA THR A 227 -8.12 -12.10 6.67
C THR A 227 -8.75 -13.21 5.83
N PRO A 228 -9.21 -12.93 4.60
CA PRO A 228 -9.72 -13.97 3.71
C PRO A 228 -8.65 -15.00 3.33
N PRO A 229 -9.04 -16.23 2.95
CA PRO A 229 -8.09 -17.28 2.58
C PRO A 229 -7.39 -17.01 1.23
N PRO A 230 -6.27 -17.70 0.95
CA PRO A 230 -5.66 -17.71 -0.37
C PRO A 230 -6.65 -18.08 -1.48
N GLY A 231 -6.50 -17.48 -2.65
CA GLY A 231 -7.43 -17.61 -3.78
C GLY A 231 -8.57 -16.60 -3.78
N THR A 232 -8.81 -15.86 -2.70
CA THR A 232 -9.85 -14.82 -2.65
C THR A 232 -9.54 -13.72 -3.65
N PRO A 233 -10.49 -13.36 -4.55
CA PRO A 233 -10.36 -12.24 -5.46
C PRO A 233 -10.33 -10.91 -4.69
N ILE A 234 -9.47 -10.01 -5.12
CA ILE A 234 -9.21 -8.72 -4.46
C ILE A 234 -9.01 -7.60 -5.48
N VAL A 235 -9.13 -6.37 -5.00
CA VAL A 235 -8.71 -5.16 -5.71
C VAL A 235 -7.59 -4.49 -4.92
N ILE A 236 -6.57 -4.02 -5.63
CA ILE A 236 -5.39 -3.36 -5.09
C ILE A 236 -5.33 -1.96 -5.68
N ALA A 237 -5.08 -0.94 -4.84
CA ALA A 237 -4.86 0.40 -5.34
C ALA A 237 -3.76 1.14 -4.59
N SER A 238 -2.98 1.93 -5.33
CA SER A 238 -1.88 2.75 -4.82
C SER A 238 -1.53 3.89 -5.76
N TYR A 239 -0.70 4.82 -5.31
CA TYR A 239 -0.04 5.84 -6.14
C TYR A 239 1.42 5.43 -6.40
N GLY A 240 1.62 4.40 -7.23
CA GLY A 240 2.95 3.98 -7.66
C GLY A 240 3.65 5.08 -8.47
N ALA A 241 4.91 5.36 -8.15
CA ALA A 241 5.67 6.48 -8.70
C ALA A 241 7.06 6.10 -9.22
N GLN A 242 7.48 4.84 -9.13
CA GLN A 242 8.85 4.38 -9.44
C GLN A 242 9.36 4.78 -10.85
N PHE A 243 8.47 4.89 -11.82
CA PHE A 243 8.83 5.16 -13.21
C PHE A 243 8.57 6.62 -13.62
N LEU A 244 8.32 7.51 -12.65
CA LEU A 244 8.01 8.90 -12.87
C LEU A 244 9.16 9.78 -12.36
N GLU A 245 9.51 10.80 -13.14
CA GLU A 245 10.38 11.88 -12.69
C GLU A 245 9.64 12.77 -11.67
N PHE A 246 10.37 13.51 -10.83
CA PHE A 246 9.81 14.33 -9.76
C PHE A 246 8.71 15.27 -10.25
N ASN A 247 8.92 15.97 -11.37
CA ASN A 247 7.93 16.87 -11.98
C ASN A 247 6.66 16.12 -12.43
N GLN A 248 6.78 14.87 -12.87
CA GLN A 248 5.64 14.02 -13.25
C GLN A 248 4.88 13.55 -12.00
N ILE A 249 5.60 13.25 -10.91
CA ILE A 249 4.96 12.96 -9.61
C ILE A 249 4.16 14.17 -9.15
N GLU A 250 4.67 15.38 -9.33
CA GLU A 250 3.98 16.59 -8.91
C GLU A 250 2.72 16.89 -9.75
N THR A 251 2.76 16.65 -11.06
CA THR A 251 1.76 17.19 -11.99
C THR A 251 0.84 16.14 -12.62
N SER A 252 1.27 14.89 -12.73
CA SER A 252 0.54 13.86 -13.50
C SER A 252 0.36 12.52 -12.79
N LEU A 253 0.78 12.42 -11.52
CA LEU A 253 0.64 11.18 -10.75
C LEU A 253 -0.82 10.76 -10.65
N SER A 254 -1.11 9.55 -11.12
CA SER A 254 -2.46 8.98 -11.12
C SER A 254 -2.49 7.64 -10.38
N PRO A 255 -3.60 7.28 -9.74
CA PRO A 255 -3.70 6.02 -9.00
C PRO A 255 -3.68 4.83 -9.95
N ILE A 256 -3.01 3.77 -9.51
CA ILE A 256 -3.03 2.44 -10.12
C ILE A 256 -4.11 1.64 -9.40
N VAL A 257 -5.01 1.00 -10.15
CA VAL A 257 -6.03 0.08 -9.61
C VAL A 257 -5.95 -1.21 -10.40
N VAL A 258 -5.74 -2.34 -9.73
CA VAL A 258 -5.60 -3.65 -10.36
C VAL A 258 -6.40 -4.72 -9.61
N PHE A 259 -6.86 -5.72 -10.34
CA PHE A 259 -7.50 -6.91 -9.80
C PHE A 259 -6.45 -8.00 -9.60
N GLY A 260 -6.63 -8.82 -8.58
CA GLY A 260 -5.74 -9.91 -8.25
C GLY A 260 -6.39 -10.94 -7.34
N SER A 261 -5.57 -11.77 -6.74
CA SER A 261 -6.00 -12.70 -5.70
C SER A 261 -4.92 -12.86 -4.63
N ILE A 262 -5.35 -13.19 -3.41
CA ILE A 262 -4.43 -13.54 -2.32
C ILE A 262 -3.69 -14.81 -2.72
N GLN A 263 -2.34 -14.78 -2.68
CA GLN A 263 -1.51 -15.92 -3.02
C GLN A 263 -1.16 -16.76 -1.78
N LYS A 264 -0.65 -16.10 -0.75
CA LYS A 264 -0.20 -16.76 0.49
C LYS A 264 -0.49 -15.86 1.69
N LEU A 265 -0.57 -16.50 2.85
CA LEU A 265 -0.64 -15.84 4.15
C LEU A 265 0.61 -16.19 4.95
N PHE A 266 1.11 -15.22 5.70
CA PHE A 266 2.28 -15.37 6.58
C PHE A 266 1.95 -14.81 7.96
N THR A 267 2.76 -15.19 8.95
CA THR A 267 2.62 -14.73 10.33
C THR A 267 3.95 -14.14 10.83
N PHE A 268 3.87 -13.10 11.64
CA PHE A 268 5.00 -12.66 12.48
C PHE A 268 5.09 -13.45 13.80
N GLY A 269 4.00 -14.09 14.19
CA GLY A 269 3.89 -14.94 15.37
C GLY A 269 3.75 -16.41 15.02
N THR A 270 2.84 -17.11 15.69
CA THR A 270 2.70 -18.57 15.57
C THR A 270 1.39 -19.05 14.92
N SER A 271 0.33 -18.25 14.88
CA SER A 271 -1.00 -18.77 14.51
C SER A 271 -1.95 -17.75 13.83
N THR A 272 -1.49 -16.55 13.54
CA THR A 272 -2.31 -15.47 12.95
C THR A 272 -1.89 -15.20 11.51
N ALA A 273 -2.84 -14.76 10.67
CA ALA A 273 -2.54 -14.27 9.32
C ALA A 273 -2.20 -12.78 9.39
N ASP A 274 -0.91 -12.45 9.44
CA ASP A 274 -0.42 -11.10 9.67
C ASP A 274 -0.04 -10.37 8.39
N VAL A 275 0.41 -11.13 7.39
CA VAL A 275 0.81 -10.64 6.08
C VAL A 275 0.11 -11.47 5.01
N LEU A 276 -0.38 -10.83 3.98
CA LEU A 276 -0.77 -11.48 2.74
C LEU A 276 0.18 -11.11 1.61
N SER A 277 0.37 -12.02 0.65
CA SER A 277 1.12 -11.74 -0.57
C SER A 277 0.24 -11.83 -1.80
N VAL A 278 0.57 -10.97 -2.76
CA VAL A 278 0.03 -10.94 -4.11
C VAL A 278 1.21 -11.01 -5.09
N SER A 279 1.09 -11.71 -6.19
CA SER A 279 2.16 -11.82 -7.18
C SER A 279 1.75 -11.24 -8.54
N GLY A 280 2.74 -10.81 -9.33
CA GLY A 280 2.53 -10.31 -10.68
C GLY A 280 1.74 -9.01 -10.75
N SER A 281 2.00 -8.05 -9.86
CA SER A 281 1.23 -6.81 -9.77
C SER A 281 2.03 -5.59 -10.21
N VAL A 282 1.45 -4.78 -11.11
CA VAL A 282 1.97 -3.45 -11.44
C VAL A 282 1.90 -2.47 -10.26
N ALA A 283 1.15 -2.81 -9.20
CA ALA A 283 1.16 -2.07 -7.94
C ALA A 283 2.41 -2.31 -7.10
N SER A 284 3.31 -3.24 -7.50
CA SER A 284 4.60 -3.47 -6.83
C SER A 284 5.64 -2.45 -7.30
N GLN A 285 5.50 -1.22 -6.83
CA GLN A 285 6.34 -0.07 -7.19
C GLN A 285 6.65 0.79 -5.96
N GLU A 286 7.72 1.58 -6.02
CA GLU A 286 7.93 2.67 -5.07
C GLU A 286 6.75 3.64 -5.11
N GLY A 287 6.35 4.15 -3.96
CA GLY A 287 5.13 4.96 -3.81
C GLY A 287 3.87 4.14 -3.50
N SER A 288 3.89 2.82 -3.69
CA SER A 288 2.73 1.97 -3.38
C SER A 288 2.52 1.73 -1.89
N SER A 289 3.54 1.95 -1.05
CA SER A 289 3.47 1.88 0.42
C SER A 289 2.30 2.68 0.96
N GLY A 290 1.49 2.10 1.84
CA GLY A 290 0.26 2.70 2.37
C GLY A 290 -0.95 2.57 1.45
N GLY A 291 -0.80 1.96 0.28
CA GLY A 291 -1.93 1.61 -0.59
C GLY A 291 -2.77 0.47 -0.01
N GLY A 292 -3.99 0.30 -0.50
CA GLY A 292 -4.95 -0.63 0.08
C GLY A 292 -5.24 -1.85 -0.78
N ILE A 293 -5.63 -2.91 -0.10
CA ILE A 293 -6.20 -4.12 -0.69
C ILE A 293 -7.60 -4.33 -0.11
N ILE A 294 -8.60 -4.43 -0.97
CA ILE A 294 -10.00 -4.58 -0.62
C ILE A 294 -10.56 -5.88 -1.18
N ASP A 295 -11.47 -6.52 -0.46
CA ASP A 295 -12.20 -7.69 -0.93
C ASP A 295 -13.48 -7.33 -1.70
N GLY A 296 -14.23 -8.34 -2.13
CA GLY A 296 -15.50 -8.15 -2.82
C GLY A 296 -16.65 -7.67 -1.93
N ASP A 297 -16.50 -7.72 -0.61
CA ASP A 297 -17.46 -7.22 0.37
C ASP A 297 -17.23 -5.74 0.72
N GLY A 298 -16.21 -5.11 0.12
CA GLY A 298 -15.86 -3.72 0.34
C GLY A 298 -15.06 -3.46 1.61
N MET A 299 -14.45 -4.50 2.20
CA MET A 299 -13.63 -4.37 3.39
C MET A 299 -12.16 -4.15 3.02
N LEU A 300 -11.49 -3.18 3.66
CA LEU A 300 -10.05 -3.00 3.55
C LEU A 300 -9.35 -4.14 4.31
N ILE A 301 -8.87 -5.14 3.58
CA ILE A 301 -8.29 -6.35 4.16
C ILE A 301 -6.80 -6.22 4.48
N ALA A 302 -6.08 -5.30 3.81
CA ALA A 302 -4.66 -5.09 4.06
C ALA A 302 -4.15 -3.74 3.58
N ASP A 303 -3.01 -3.31 4.17
CA ASP A 303 -2.20 -2.14 3.84
C ASP A 303 -0.89 -2.58 3.19
N ILE A 304 -0.59 -2.06 2.00
CA ILE A 304 0.62 -2.41 1.23
C ILE A 304 1.84 -1.89 1.98
N THR A 305 2.80 -2.77 2.26
CA THR A 305 3.96 -2.39 3.07
C THR A 305 5.30 -2.67 2.38
N THR A 306 5.45 -3.84 1.77
CA THR A 306 6.70 -4.22 1.11
C THR A 306 6.46 -4.78 -0.28
N SER A 307 7.40 -4.50 -1.20
CA SER A 307 7.40 -5.10 -2.53
C SER A 307 8.83 -5.31 -3.01
N THR A 308 9.02 -6.29 -3.90
CA THR A 308 10.25 -6.34 -4.69
C THR A 308 10.14 -5.28 -5.77
N VAL A 309 11.06 -4.31 -5.76
CA VAL A 309 11.07 -3.23 -6.76
C VAL A 309 12.04 -3.50 -7.93
N THR A 310 12.74 -4.62 -7.89
CA THR A 310 13.65 -5.07 -8.95
C THR A 310 12.98 -6.03 -9.92
N GLY A 311 13.42 -6.06 -11.17
CA GLY A 311 12.88 -6.93 -12.21
C GLY A 311 11.57 -6.42 -12.82
N ASN A 312 10.93 -7.26 -13.62
CA ASN A 312 9.68 -6.94 -14.31
C ASN A 312 8.52 -6.90 -13.31
N THR A 313 7.66 -5.90 -13.38
CA THR A 313 6.48 -5.73 -12.50
C THR A 313 5.55 -6.95 -12.50
N SER A 314 5.43 -7.67 -13.63
CA SER A 314 4.61 -8.87 -13.73
C SER A 314 5.10 -10.05 -12.88
N THR A 315 6.36 -10.01 -12.42
CA THR A 315 6.98 -11.07 -11.60
C THR A 315 7.30 -10.62 -10.17
N ARG A 316 7.09 -9.36 -9.85
CA ARG A 316 7.35 -8.82 -8.51
C ARG A 316 6.34 -9.35 -7.50
N SER A 317 6.78 -9.62 -6.29
CA SER A 317 5.90 -9.87 -5.15
C SER A 317 5.48 -8.58 -4.48
N LEU A 318 4.23 -8.52 -4.05
CA LEU A 318 3.68 -7.47 -3.21
C LEU A 318 3.24 -8.11 -1.91
N SER A 319 3.68 -7.54 -0.79
CA SER A 319 3.25 -7.96 0.55
C SER A 319 2.49 -6.83 1.22
N ALA A 320 1.48 -7.20 1.99
CA ALA A 320 0.64 -6.25 2.72
C ALA A 320 0.33 -6.80 4.11
N ILE A 321 0.39 -5.94 5.12
CA ILE A 321 -0.02 -6.28 6.48
C ILE A 321 -1.55 -6.28 6.57
N THR A 322 -2.10 -7.30 7.23
CA THR A 322 -3.56 -7.48 7.26
C THR A 322 -4.26 -6.50 8.19
N GLY A 323 -5.53 -6.20 7.90
CA GLY A 323 -6.36 -5.38 8.77
C GLY A 323 -6.51 -5.98 10.18
N ALA A 324 -6.61 -7.30 10.26
CA ALA A 324 -6.66 -8.04 11.53
C ALA A 324 -5.39 -7.85 12.36
N TYR A 325 -4.21 -7.89 11.71
CA TYR A 325 -2.92 -7.60 12.36
C TYR A 325 -2.86 -6.17 12.88
N ILE A 326 -3.17 -5.18 12.03
CA ILE A 326 -3.16 -3.76 12.41
C ILE A 326 -4.06 -3.50 13.63
N ARG A 327 -5.27 -4.04 13.64
CA ARG A 327 -6.20 -3.91 14.77
C ARG A 327 -5.64 -4.50 16.06
N ARG A 328 -5.02 -5.67 15.97
CA ARG A 328 -4.42 -6.36 17.12
C ARG A 328 -3.23 -5.61 17.68
N GLU A 329 -2.29 -5.19 16.82
CA GLU A 329 -1.10 -4.46 17.25
C GLU A 329 -1.46 -3.09 17.83
N TYR A 330 -2.41 -2.37 17.21
CA TYR A 330 -2.94 -1.14 17.78
C TYR A 330 -3.50 -1.35 19.19
N ALA A 331 -4.34 -2.37 19.38
CA ALA A 331 -4.92 -2.66 20.68
C ALA A 331 -3.86 -3.10 21.72
N THR A 332 -2.86 -3.84 21.30
CA THR A 332 -1.76 -4.29 22.16
C THR A 332 -0.94 -3.09 22.66
N GLU A 333 -0.64 -2.12 21.79
CA GLU A 333 0.21 -0.99 22.16
C GLU A 333 -0.56 0.10 22.93
N THR A 334 -1.83 0.32 22.61
CA THR A 334 -2.61 1.42 23.21
C THR A 334 -3.53 1.00 24.35
N GLY A 335 -3.81 -0.29 24.49
CA GLY A 335 -4.85 -0.81 25.39
C GLY A 335 -6.29 -0.45 24.97
N SER A 336 -6.48 0.08 23.75
CA SER A 336 -7.76 0.52 23.21
C SER A 336 -8.00 -0.07 21.81
N THR A 337 -9.24 -0.11 21.34
CA THR A 337 -9.53 -0.58 20.00
C THR A 337 -9.37 0.53 18.96
N LEU A 338 -9.01 0.15 17.71
CA LEU A 338 -8.92 1.09 16.61
C LEU A 338 -10.27 1.78 16.33
N ASP A 339 -11.40 1.09 16.56
CA ASP A 339 -12.73 1.67 16.35
C ASP A 339 -13.02 2.83 17.31
N ILE A 340 -12.48 2.79 18.53
CA ILE A 340 -12.56 3.92 19.47
C ILE A 340 -11.78 5.11 18.92
N LEU A 341 -10.57 4.92 18.39
CA LEU A 341 -9.83 6.00 17.74
C LEU A 341 -10.64 6.59 16.57
N LEU A 342 -11.15 5.75 15.68
CA LEU A 342 -11.88 6.19 14.48
C LEU A 342 -13.21 6.90 14.82
N ALA A 343 -13.78 6.65 15.99
CA ALA A 343 -14.96 7.34 16.52
C ALA A 343 -14.61 8.65 17.26
N THR A 344 -13.36 8.84 17.67
CA THR A 344 -12.89 10.05 18.34
C THR A 344 -12.81 11.21 17.33
N PRO A 345 -13.17 12.46 17.69
CA PRO A 345 -12.94 13.61 16.83
C PRO A 345 -11.45 13.76 16.48
N PRO A 346 -11.07 14.01 15.22
CA PRO A 346 -9.67 14.12 14.79
C PRO A 346 -8.83 15.09 15.61
N SER A 347 -9.40 16.23 16.01
CA SER A 347 -8.70 17.23 16.84
C SER A 347 -8.35 16.70 18.24
N GLU A 348 -9.20 15.87 18.82
CA GLU A 348 -8.95 15.24 20.12
C GLU A 348 -7.87 14.15 20.00
N ALA A 349 -7.92 13.34 18.95
CA ALA A 349 -6.90 12.32 18.68
C ALA A 349 -5.51 12.95 18.47
N VAL A 350 -5.44 14.05 17.71
CA VAL A 350 -4.20 14.82 17.52
C VAL A 350 -3.68 15.36 18.85
N ALA A 351 -4.55 15.97 19.67
CA ALA A 351 -4.16 16.50 20.98
C ALA A 351 -3.68 15.39 21.94
N ALA A 352 -4.32 14.22 21.91
CA ALA A 352 -3.93 13.07 22.74
C ALA A 352 -2.57 12.48 22.34
N PHE A 353 -2.21 12.51 21.05
CA PHE A 353 -0.93 11.99 20.57
C PHE A 353 0.21 13.02 20.69
N ALA A 354 -0.07 14.30 20.64
CA ALA A 354 0.93 15.37 20.64
C ALA A 354 2.03 15.24 21.72
N PRO A 355 1.77 14.80 22.97
CA PRO A 355 2.82 14.64 23.98
C PRO A 355 3.88 13.59 23.64
N GLN A 356 3.59 12.66 22.73
CA GLN A 356 4.52 11.59 22.34
C GLN A 356 5.49 12.02 21.22
N ILE A 357 5.16 13.06 20.46
CA ILE A 357 5.88 13.47 19.25
C ILE A 357 7.36 13.75 19.55
N SER A 358 7.65 14.61 20.54
CA SER A 358 9.03 14.99 20.85
C SER A 358 9.90 13.82 21.30
N ALA A 359 9.32 12.84 22.02
CA ALA A 359 10.07 11.65 22.44
C ALA A 359 10.37 10.72 21.26
N LEU A 360 9.43 10.55 20.34
CA LEU A 360 9.62 9.75 19.11
C LEU A 360 10.56 10.42 18.12
N GLU A 361 10.43 11.74 17.95
CA GLU A 361 11.35 12.56 17.16
C GLU A 361 12.79 12.43 17.66
N ALA A 362 13.01 12.53 18.99
CA ALA A 362 14.35 12.42 19.58
C ALA A 362 15.03 11.10 19.24
N ILE A 363 14.31 9.96 19.19
CA ILE A 363 14.87 8.66 18.78
C ILE A 363 15.37 8.73 17.33
N ILE A 364 14.61 9.34 16.44
CA ILE A 364 15.00 9.49 15.02
C ILE A 364 16.18 10.42 14.89
N LEU A 365 16.20 11.58 15.58
CA LEU A 365 17.27 12.56 15.50
C LEU A 365 18.60 12.04 16.07
N ASP A 366 18.54 11.25 17.15
CA ASP A 366 19.73 10.59 17.70
C ASP A 366 20.36 9.64 16.67
N ALA A 367 19.53 8.83 16.01
CA ALA A 367 19.98 7.93 14.95
C ALA A 367 20.49 8.68 13.70
N LEU A 368 19.90 9.83 13.36
CA LEU A 368 20.34 10.66 12.24
C LEU A 368 21.68 11.36 12.51
N SER A 369 21.98 11.69 13.78
CA SER A 369 23.23 12.36 14.20
C SER A 369 24.38 11.39 14.46
N SER A 370 24.10 10.12 14.74
CA SER A 370 25.14 9.08 14.92
C SER A 370 25.78 8.72 13.57
N HIS A 371 27.10 8.95 13.50
CA HIS A 371 27.95 8.67 12.33
C HIS A 371 28.37 7.20 12.25
#